data_8a6edf7f3f7278f334f78e8f0cab9cbd
#
_entry.id   8a6edf7f3f7278f334f78e8f0cab9cbd
#
_cell.length_a   1.000
_cell.length_b   1.000
_cell.length_c   1.000
_cell.angle_alpha   90.00
_cell.angle_beta   90.00
_cell.angle_gamma   90.00
#
_symmetry.space_group_name_H-M   'P 1'
#
loop_
_entity.id
_entity.type
_entity.pdbx_description
1 polymer ?
#
loop_
_entity_poly.entity_id
_entity_poly.type
_entity_poly.pdbx_seq_one_letter_code
_entity_poly.pdbx_strand_id
1 'polypeptide(L)'
;MRDFKQCVEREEIVFNVELKDPGAPADFFINGAPVDLSDPRYEVKNLGDGKHQLIIKPVKMGDAGTVSCKTPSNKGDEILESKSNFNVIKGEDAPVMGDVGPVTGIAKKACGMTIPYKVEGEKQSDLEIIVEGPDGKVLKMGKDANLTVHGDRLQLDLINPTRAKSGKYKVIMKNAQGSCEKFIDVNIMDKPTPPQTCRVTDVYADNLIVHWTPPQDDGGTPIKKYVVECLDTTGGNSSWTPCASTDDGGSKKIKVENLITGHRYRFRTRAVNKIGESDPKEMSGDDILMKDPWGEYSNGCIVFLPIYFLTQKILNFLQNTNAGNR
;
A
#
# COMPACT_ATOMS: atom_id res chain seq x y z
N MET A 1 10.50 -16.60 45.73
CA MET A 1 9.75 -16.98 44.51
C MET A 1 10.23 -18.34 44.01
N ARG A 2 9.41 -19.14 43.32
CA ARG A 2 9.88 -20.32 42.61
C ARG A 2 10.59 -19.88 41.35
N ASP A 3 11.65 -20.54 40.95
CA ASP A 3 12.57 -20.08 39.88
C ASP A 3 11.97 -20.06 38.47
N PHE A 4 10.85 -20.74 38.23
CA PHE A 4 10.19 -20.79 36.94
C PHE A 4 8.67 -21.00 37.06
N LYS A 5 7.90 -20.23 36.27
CA LYS A 5 6.45 -20.41 36.09
C LYS A 5 6.13 -20.43 34.59
N GLN A 6 5.08 -21.17 34.26
CA GLN A 6 4.50 -21.18 32.92
C GLN A 6 3.00 -20.89 33.04
N CYS A 7 2.47 -20.07 32.14
CA CYS A 7 1.04 -19.82 32.00
C CYS A 7 0.64 -19.75 30.54
N VAL A 8 -0.65 -19.89 30.28
CA VAL A 8 -1.23 -19.76 28.96
C VAL A 8 -1.53 -18.29 28.68
N GLU A 9 -1.34 -17.83 27.43
CA GLU A 9 -1.71 -16.50 27.03
C GLU A 9 -3.19 -16.19 27.36
N ARG A 10 -3.47 -14.98 27.85
CA ARG A 10 -4.77 -14.46 28.28
C ARG A 10 -5.31 -15.02 29.62
N GLU A 11 -4.63 -15.96 30.24
CA GLU A 11 -4.92 -16.36 31.61
C GLU A 11 -4.37 -15.36 32.62
N GLU A 12 -4.53 -15.70 33.88
CA GLU A 12 -4.01 -14.97 35.02
C GLU A 12 -2.76 -15.67 35.56
N ILE A 13 -1.70 -14.88 35.85
CA ILE A 13 -0.57 -15.38 36.60
C ILE A 13 -0.37 -14.57 37.87
N VAL A 14 -0.09 -15.27 38.98
CA VAL A 14 0.11 -14.68 40.29
C VAL A 14 1.52 -14.98 40.79
N PHE A 15 2.24 -13.94 41.17
CA PHE A 15 3.53 -14.03 41.81
C PHE A 15 3.40 -13.67 43.28
N ASN A 16 3.73 -14.62 44.18
CA ASN A 16 3.68 -14.42 45.63
C ASN A 16 5.07 -14.13 46.14
N VAL A 17 5.19 -13.14 46.98
CA VAL A 17 6.40 -12.75 47.71
C VAL A 17 6.10 -12.66 49.19
N GLU A 18 6.98 -13.18 49.99
CA GLU A 18 6.92 -13.06 51.45
C GLU A 18 8.20 -12.38 51.95
N LEU A 19 8.06 -11.22 52.57
CA LEU A 19 9.13 -10.42 53.12
C LEU A 19 9.31 -10.77 54.59
N LYS A 20 10.56 -10.80 55.06
CA LYS A 20 10.86 -11.05 56.47
C LYS A 20 10.43 -9.90 57.38
N ASP A 21 10.38 -8.69 56.86
CA ASP A 21 9.85 -7.52 57.51
C ASP A 21 8.43 -7.25 57.00
N PRO A 22 7.39 -7.44 57.83
CA PRO A 22 5.99 -7.22 57.42
C PRO A 22 5.68 -5.78 56.98
N GLY A 23 6.44 -4.81 57.45
CA GLY A 23 6.27 -3.39 57.17
C GLY A 23 7.03 -2.87 55.95
N ALA A 24 7.89 -3.70 55.35
CA ALA A 24 8.70 -3.26 54.24
C ALA A 24 7.91 -3.16 52.92
N PRO A 25 8.17 -2.12 52.09
CA PRO A 25 7.54 -2.00 50.78
C PRO A 25 8.03 -3.07 49.82
N ALA A 26 7.15 -3.50 48.90
CA ALA A 26 7.45 -4.47 47.86
C ALA A 26 7.26 -3.82 46.47
N ASP A 27 8.37 -3.49 45.80
CA ASP A 27 8.33 -2.91 44.48
C ASP A 27 8.55 -4.01 43.43
N PHE A 28 7.60 -4.14 42.50
CA PHE A 28 7.64 -5.16 41.44
C PHE A 28 8.17 -4.60 40.12
N PHE A 29 8.93 -5.44 39.42
CA PHE A 29 9.50 -5.13 38.12
C PHE A 29 9.26 -6.32 37.18
N ILE A 30 9.00 -6.02 35.91
CA ILE A 30 8.92 -6.99 34.82
C ILE A 30 9.99 -6.64 33.80
N ASN A 31 10.88 -7.58 33.49
CA ASN A 31 12.02 -7.40 32.58
C ASN A 31 12.87 -6.18 32.90
N GLY A 32 12.99 -5.87 34.21
CA GLY A 32 13.78 -4.74 34.73
C GLY A 32 13.06 -3.39 34.73
N ALA A 33 11.90 -3.26 34.12
CA ALA A 33 11.05 -2.07 34.20
C ALA A 33 10.08 -2.16 35.40
N PRO A 34 9.83 -1.04 36.14
CA PRO A 34 8.83 -1.02 37.21
C PRO A 34 7.44 -1.33 36.63
N VAL A 35 6.63 -2.05 37.39
CA VAL A 35 5.24 -2.37 37.00
C VAL A 35 4.41 -1.09 36.96
N ASP A 36 3.81 -0.80 35.82
CA ASP A 36 2.91 0.33 35.64
C ASP A 36 1.49 0.00 36.16
N LEU A 37 1.18 0.44 37.37
CA LEU A 37 -0.13 0.23 37.98
C LEU A 37 -1.27 1.05 37.33
N SER A 38 -0.97 1.92 36.36
CA SER A 38 -2.00 2.59 35.56
C SER A 38 -2.56 1.65 34.46
N ASP A 39 -1.82 0.62 34.05
CA ASP A 39 -2.31 -0.45 33.18
C ASP A 39 -3.19 -1.41 34.01
N PRO A 40 -4.51 -1.51 33.70
CA PRO A 40 -5.46 -2.32 34.48
C PRO A 40 -5.16 -3.83 34.48
N ARG A 41 -4.19 -4.27 33.71
CA ARG A 41 -3.73 -5.66 33.70
C ARG A 41 -2.91 -6.05 34.94
N TYR A 42 -2.30 -5.05 35.58
CA TYR A 42 -1.43 -5.27 36.74
C TYR A 42 -2.13 -4.90 38.03
N GLU A 43 -2.15 -5.82 38.97
CA GLU A 43 -2.66 -5.58 40.33
C GLU A 43 -1.63 -6.03 41.35
N VAL A 44 -1.29 -5.14 42.28
CA VAL A 44 -0.44 -5.49 43.44
C VAL A 44 -1.31 -5.53 44.70
N LYS A 45 -1.29 -6.67 45.38
CA LYS A 45 -1.99 -6.85 46.64
C LYS A 45 -1.03 -7.00 47.80
N ASN A 46 -1.30 -6.28 48.90
CA ASN A 46 -0.69 -6.52 50.18
C ASN A 46 -1.68 -7.35 51.04
N LEU A 47 -1.29 -8.57 51.38
CA LEU A 47 -2.14 -9.50 52.11
C LEU A 47 -1.87 -9.46 53.62
N GLY A 48 -1.02 -8.57 54.10
CA GLY A 48 -0.56 -8.53 55.49
C GLY A 48 0.58 -9.52 55.78
N ASP A 49 1.16 -9.39 56.98
CA ASP A 49 2.23 -10.26 57.47
C ASP A 49 3.42 -10.43 56.50
N GLY A 50 3.77 -9.35 55.77
CA GLY A 50 4.84 -9.34 54.76
C GLY A 50 4.51 -10.06 53.47
N LYS A 51 3.29 -10.49 53.27
CA LYS A 51 2.86 -11.21 52.04
C LYS A 51 2.32 -10.26 51.01
N HIS A 52 2.93 -10.30 49.83
CA HIS A 52 2.58 -9.48 48.66
C HIS A 52 2.31 -10.35 47.46
N GLN A 53 1.40 -9.90 46.59
CA GLN A 53 1.09 -10.53 45.31
C GLN A 53 1.20 -9.53 44.17
N LEU A 54 1.83 -9.94 43.06
CA LEU A 54 1.64 -9.30 41.76
C LEU A 54 0.78 -10.22 40.90
N ILE A 55 -0.32 -9.68 40.39
CA ILE A 55 -1.29 -10.37 39.53
C ILE A 55 -1.18 -9.70 38.16
N ILE A 56 -1.05 -10.51 37.08
CA ILE A 56 -1.08 -10.08 35.70
C ILE A 56 -2.27 -10.76 35.03
N LYS A 57 -3.23 -9.99 34.51
CA LYS A 57 -4.46 -10.50 33.91
C LYS A 57 -5.05 -9.50 32.91
N PRO A 58 -5.21 -9.83 31.63
CA PRO A 58 -4.71 -11.04 30.96
C PRO A 58 -3.21 -10.97 30.68
N VAL A 59 -2.53 -12.11 30.79
CA VAL A 59 -1.12 -12.24 30.40
C VAL A 59 -1.01 -12.24 28.88
N LYS A 60 0.01 -11.57 28.36
CA LYS A 60 0.33 -11.52 26.90
C LYS A 60 1.64 -12.25 26.63
N MET A 61 1.81 -12.75 25.40
CA MET A 61 3.09 -13.40 24.98
C MET A 61 4.31 -12.51 25.24
N GLY A 62 4.17 -11.19 25.07
CA GLY A 62 5.25 -10.23 25.31
C GLY A 62 5.60 -9.98 26.78
N ASP A 63 4.81 -10.47 27.73
CA ASP A 63 5.08 -10.33 29.15
C ASP A 63 6.11 -11.37 29.65
N ALA A 64 6.36 -12.44 28.87
CA ALA A 64 7.32 -13.48 29.22
C ALA A 64 8.71 -12.90 29.58
N GLY A 65 9.34 -13.47 30.59
CA GLY A 65 10.65 -13.03 31.05
C GLY A 65 10.85 -13.13 32.54
N THR A 66 11.40 -12.10 33.17
CA THR A 66 11.76 -12.07 34.58
C THR A 66 10.86 -11.11 35.35
N VAL A 67 10.20 -11.61 36.39
CA VAL A 67 9.58 -10.79 37.43
C VAL A 67 10.55 -10.70 38.60
N SER A 68 10.78 -9.49 39.10
CA SER A 68 11.52 -9.28 40.33
C SER A 68 10.74 -8.42 41.31
N CYS A 69 11.01 -8.67 42.58
CA CYS A 69 10.52 -7.85 43.68
C CYS A 69 11.72 -7.30 44.42
N LYS A 70 11.73 -6.00 44.65
CA LYS A 70 12.78 -5.28 45.38
C LYS A 70 12.20 -4.69 46.66
N THR A 71 13.00 -4.74 47.72
CA THR A 71 12.67 -4.16 49.03
C THR A 71 13.92 -3.57 49.66
N PRO A 72 13.86 -2.43 50.38
CA PRO A 72 14.97 -1.94 51.17
C PRO A 72 15.38 -2.93 52.27
N SER A 73 16.67 -3.02 52.54
CA SER A 73 17.21 -3.80 53.66
C SER A 73 17.16 -3.00 54.94
N ASN A 74 16.77 -3.62 56.04
CA ASN A 74 16.81 -3.01 57.37
C ASN A 74 18.23 -2.77 57.92
N LYS A 75 19.29 -3.10 57.14
CA LYS A 75 20.71 -3.02 57.55
C LYS A 75 21.52 -2.02 56.73
N GLY A 76 20.91 -0.98 56.20
CA GLY A 76 21.60 0.06 55.41
C GLY A 76 21.00 0.26 53.99
N ASP A 77 21.73 0.94 53.13
CA ASP A 77 21.28 1.27 51.76
C ASP A 77 21.24 0.09 50.77
N GLU A 78 21.25 -1.14 51.28
CA GLU A 78 21.22 -2.35 50.44
C GLU A 78 19.80 -2.67 50.02
N ILE A 79 19.59 -2.92 48.73
CA ILE A 79 18.32 -3.36 48.15
C ILE A 79 18.34 -4.88 48.03
N LEU A 80 17.40 -5.53 48.66
CA LEU A 80 17.19 -6.97 48.51
C LEU A 80 16.30 -7.22 47.29
N GLU A 81 16.70 -8.15 46.42
CA GLU A 81 15.96 -8.51 45.22
C GLU A 81 15.69 -10.03 45.16
N SER A 82 14.42 -10.37 44.86
CA SER A 82 14.03 -11.75 44.55
C SER A 82 13.53 -11.80 43.11
N LYS A 83 13.93 -12.84 42.36
CA LYS A 83 13.58 -13.01 40.94
C LYS A 83 12.84 -14.32 40.70
N SER A 84 11.97 -14.33 39.70
CA SER A 84 11.34 -15.52 39.13
C SER A 84 11.20 -15.35 37.63
N ASN A 85 11.58 -16.36 36.88
CA ASN A 85 11.35 -16.39 35.45
C ASN A 85 9.98 -16.99 35.14
N PHE A 86 9.32 -16.49 34.09
CA PHE A 86 8.09 -17.10 33.61
C PHE A 86 8.04 -17.08 32.08
N ASN A 87 7.34 -18.06 31.56
CA ASN A 87 7.09 -18.21 30.13
C ASN A 87 5.59 -18.15 29.87
N VAL A 88 5.22 -17.54 28.77
CA VAL A 88 3.83 -17.50 28.30
C VAL A 88 3.76 -18.36 27.05
N ILE A 89 2.85 -19.33 27.03
CA ILE A 89 2.61 -20.22 25.90
C ILE A 89 1.21 -20.01 25.37
N LYS A 90 0.99 -20.34 24.12
CA LYS A 90 -0.36 -20.45 23.57
C LYS A 90 -1.01 -21.72 24.09
N GLY A 91 -2.31 -21.65 24.40
CA GLY A 91 -3.09 -22.83 24.71
C GLY A 91 -3.20 -23.78 23.50
N GLU A 92 -3.47 -25.05 23.74
CA GLU A 92 -3.61 -26.06 22.67
C GLU A 92 -4.74 -25.68 21.69
N ASP A 93 -5.81 -25.09 22.18
CA ASP A 93 -6.96 -24.62 21.37
C ASP A 93 -6.79 -23.17 20.86
N ALA A 94 -5.60 -22.58 20.94
CA ALA A 94 -5.37 -21.25 20.40
C ALA A 94 -5.51 -21.26 18.87
N PRO A 95 -6.12 -20.21 18.26
CA PRO A 95 -6.29 -20.17 16.80
C PRO A 95 -4.93 -20.09 16.09
N VAL A 96 -4.85 -20.77 14.95
CA VAL A 96 -3.70 -20.71 14.04
C VAL A 96 -4.20 -20.40 12.64
N MET A 97 -3.64 -19.39 11.99
CA MET A 97 -3.94 -19.05 10.60
C MET A 97 -2.88 -19.63 9.65
N GLY A 98 -3.34 -20.22 8.56
CA GLY A 98 -2.48 -20.67 7.49
C GLY A 98 -1.96 -19.53 6.61
N ASP A 99 -1.17 -19.87 5.60
CA ASP A 99 -0.62 -18.90 4.68
C ASP A 99 -1.66 -18.44 3.66
N VAL A 100 -1.64 -17.13 3.40
CA VAL A 100 -2.46 -16.47 2.39
C VAL A 100 -1.51 -15.71 1.47
N GLY A 101 -1.55 -16.03 0.18
CA GLY A 101 -0.79 -15.29 -0.83
C GLY A 101 -1.34 -13.88 -1.04
N PRO A 102 -0.63 -13.05 -1.83
CA PRO A 102 -1.11 -11.72 -2.17
C PRO A 102 -2.43 -11.79 -2.93
N VAL A 103 -3.37 -10.94 -2.55
CA VAL A 103 -4.73 -10.88 -3.11
C VAL A 103 -4.83 -9.72 -4.10
N THR A 104 -5.44 -9.97 -5.25
CA THR A 104 -5.72 -8.92 -6.23
C THR A 104 -7.22 -8.79 -6.46
N GLY A 105 -7.71 -7.55 -6.41
CA GLY A 105 -9.10 -7.20 -6.71
C GLY A 105 -9.20 -6.12 -7.77
N ILE A 106 -10.42 -5.82 -8.19
CA ILE A 106 -10.74 -4.73 -9.12
C ILE A 106 -11.60 -3.72 -8.37
N ALA A 107 -11.28 -2.45 -8.51
CA ALA A 107 -12.04 -1.36 -7.89
C ALA A 107 -13.54 -1.44 -8.23
N LYS A 108 -14.38 -1.14 -7.24
CA LYS A 108 -15.85 -1.20 -7.32
C LYS A 108 -16.43 -2.61 -7.58
N LYS A 109 -15.60 -3.67 -7.53
CA LYS A 109 -16.05 -5.07 -7.56
C LYS A 109 -15.71 -5.72 -6.22
N ALA A 110 -16.53 -6.69 -5.80
CA ALA A 110 -16.21 -7.44 -4.59
C ALA A 110 -14.83 -8.10 -4.75
N CYS A 111 -14.03 -8.00 -3.69
CA CYS A 111 -12.71 -8.61 -3.61
C CYS A 111 -12.69 -9.54 -2.39
N GLY A 112 -12.73 -10.85 -2.65
CA GLY A 112 -12.73 -11.88 -1.64
C GLY A 112 -11.35 -12.43 -1.36
N MET A 113 -11.11 -12.77 -0.09
CA MET A 113 -9.92 -13.50 0.34
C MET A 113 -10.31 -14.61 1.30
N THR A 114 -9.73 -15.78 1.08
CA THR A 114 -9.96 -16.97 1.91
C THR A 114 -8.73 -17.20 2.78
N ILE A 115 -8.93 -17.23 4.08
CA ILE A 115 -7.89 -17.43 5.08
C ILE A 115 -8.12 -18.78 5.73
N PRO A 116 -7.28 -19.79 5.48
CA PRO A 116 -7.38 -21.06 6.19
C PRO A 116 -6.99 -20.85 7.64
N TYR A 117 -7.75 -21.46 8.55
CA TYR A 117 -7.42 -21.43 9.97
C TYR A 117 -7.75 -22.76 10.64
N LYS A 118 -7.14 -23.00 11.78
CA LYS A 118 -7.39 -24.14 12.62
C LYS A 118 -7.58 -23.68 14.05
N VAL A 119 -8.61 -24.19 14.68
CA VAL A 119 -8.85 -24.12 16.14
C VAL A 119 -9.14 -25.53 16.59
N GLU A 120 -8.38 -26.04 17.50
CA GLU A 120 -8.63 -27.36 18.10
C GLU A 120 -9.68 -27.23 19.21
N GLY A 121 -10.63 -28.21 19.29
CA GLY A 121 -11.69 -28.19 20.26
C GLY A 121 -13.05 -27.65 19.79
N GLU A 122 -14.09 -27.82 20.63
CA GLU A 122 -15.48 -27.45 20.29
C GLU A 122 -15.78 -25.93 20.38
N LYS A 123 -14.80 -25.08 20.68
CA LYS A 123 -15.01 -23.65 21.00
C LYS A 123 -14.87 -22.70 19.84
N GLN A 124 -15.35 -23.10 18.67
CA GLN A 124 -15.41 -22.22 17.50
C GLN A 124 -16.35 -21.00 17.69
N SER A 125 -17.29 -21.11 18.63
CA SER A 125 -18.25 -20.05 18.96
C SER A 125 -17.64 -18.81 19.64
N ASP A 126 -16.48 -18.96 20.29
CA ASP A 126 -15.85 -17.90 21.10
C ASP A 126 -14.72 -17.17 20.33
N LEU A 127 -14.65 -17.38 19.01
CA LEU A 127 -13.61 -16.80 18.17
C LEU A 127 -13.92 -15.32 17.87
N GLU A 128 -13.13 -14.42 18.42
CA GLU A 128 -13.15 -13.01 18.08
C GLU A 128 -12.22 -12.76 16.88
N ILE A 129 -12.75 -12.15 15.82
CA ILE A 129 -12.00 -11.83 14.61
C ILE A 129 -12.01 -10.33 14.39
N ILE A 130 -10.83 -9.72 14.29
CA ILE A 130 -10.64 -8.30 14.04
C ILE A 130 -9.85 -8.17 12.74
N VAL A 131 -10.29 -7.29 11.86
CA VAL A 131 -9.61 -6.99 10.60
C VAL A 131 -9.29 -5.50 10.57
N GLU A 132 -8.02 -5.18 10.44
CA GLU A 132 -7.53 -3.82 10.27
C GLU A 132 -7.16 -3.60 8.78
N GLY A 133 -7.58 -2.47 8.24
CA GLY A 133 -7.25 -2.05 6.88
C GLY A 133 -5.85 -1.46 6.78
N PRO A 134 -5.42 -1.06 5.56
CA PRO A 134 -4.10 -0.49 5.32
C PRO A 134 -3.87 0.87 6.02
N ASP A 135 -4.95 1.51 6.47
CA ASP A 135 -4.93 2.75 7.26
C ASP A 135 -4.84 2.50 8.77
N GLY A 136 -4.66 1.23 9.21
CA GLY A 136 -4.61 0.81 10.61
C GLY A 136 -5.95 0.85 11.33
N LYS A 137 -7.05 1.12 10.63
CA LYS A 137 -8.38 1.16 11.22
C LYS A 137 -9.10 -0.18 11.10
N VAL A 138 -9.84 -0.54 12.15
CA VAL A 138 -10.69 -1.72 12.14
C VAL A 138 -11.81 -1.54 11.11
N LEU A 139 -11.97 -2.54 10.24
CA LEU A 139 -13.04 -2.56 9.24
C LEU A 139 -14.40 -2.74 9.91
N LYS A 140 -15.38 -1.98 9.44
CA LYS A 140 -16.78 -2.12 9.86
C LYS A 140 -17.46 -3.18 9.00
N MET A 141 -17.79 -4.32 9.62
CA MET A 141 -18.51 -5.40 8.95
C MET A 141 -19.91 -4.94 8.50
N GLY A 142 -20.32 -5.41 7.32
CA GLY A 142 -21.55 -4.99 6.63
C GLY A 142 -21.44 -3.68 5.87
N LYS A 143 -20.38 -2.87 6.09
CA LYS A 143 -20.12 -1.60 5.38
C LYS A 143 -18.85 -1.65 4.55
N ASP A 144 -17.72 -1.97 5.17
CA ASP A 144 -16.41 -1.99 4.52
C ASP A 144 -16.08 -3.39 4.01
N ALA A 145 -16.52 -4.42 4.71
CA ALA A 145 -16.32 -5.83 4.38
C ALA A 145 -17.42 -6.71 4.95
N ASN A 146 -17.56 -7.90 4.40
CA ASN A 146 -18.29 -9.01 4.98
C ASN A 146 -17.32 -10.08 5.45
N LEU A 147 -17.63 -10.69 6.59
CA LEU A 147 -16.85 -11.78 7.18
C LEU A 147 -17.75 -12.99 7.34
N THR A 148 -17.35 -14.11 6.77
CA THR A 148 -18.08 -15.37 6.89
C THR A 148 -17.13 -16.50 7.32
N VAL A 149 -17.54 -17.27 8.30
CA VAL A 149 -16.78 -18.42 8.80
C VAL A 149 -17.36 -19.70 8.20
N HIS A 150 -16.53 -20.49 7.52
CA HIS A 150 -16.89 -21.75 6.90
C HIS A 150 -15.94 -22.86 7.37
N GLY A 151 -16.31 -23.56 8.45
CA GLY A 151 -15.52 -24.67 8.97
C GLY A 151 -14.08 -24.24 9.31
N ASP A 152 -13.12 -24.63 8.48
CA ASP A 152 -11.69 -24.34 8.60
C ASP A 152 -11.22 -23.10 7.81
N ARG A 153 -12.15 -22.31 7.29
CA ARG A 153 -11.86 -21.15 6.43
C ARG A 153 -12.63 -19.92 6.84
N LEU A 154 -11.92 -18.82 6.86
CA LEU A 154 -12.47 -17.49 7.00
C LEU A 154 -12.56 -16.85 5.63
N GLN A 155 -13.74 -16.45 5.19
CA GLN A 155 -13.96 -15.68 3.98
C GLN A 155 -14.14 -14.21 4.35
N LEU A 156 -13.26 -13.36 3.86
CA LEU A 156 -13.33 -11.90 4.00
C LEU A 156 -13.56 -11.28 2.63
N ASP A 157 -14.69 -10.62 2.44
CA ASP A 157 -15.08 -9.97 1.19
C ASP A 157 -15.11 -8.46 1.38
N LEU A 158 -14.21 -7.73 0.72
CA LEU A 158 -14.22 -6.27 0.72
C LEU A 158 -15.38 -5.74 -0.15
N ILE A 159 -16.17 -4.82 0.39
CA ILE A 159 -17.33 -4.23 -0.28
C ILE A 159 -16.90 -2.97 -1.03
N ASN A 160 -17.14 -2.94 -2.34
CA ASN A 160 -16.84 -1.80 -3.22
C ASN A 160 -15.46 -1.16 -2.96
N PRO A 161 -14.38 -1.95 -2.92
CA PRO A 161 -13.06 -1.42 -2.63
C PRO A 161 -12.64 -0.40 -3.69
N THR A 162 -11.91 0.63 -3.26
CA THR A 162 -11.27 1.61 -4.14
C THR A 162 -9.76 1.34 -4.20
N ARG A 163 -9.06 1.96 -5.17
CA ARG A 163 -7.60 1.90 -5.28
C ARG A 163 -6.89 2.26 -3.96
N ALA A 164 -7.41 3.24 -3.22
CA ALA A 164 -6.87 3.67 -1.93
C ALA A 164 -6.97 2.61 -0.81
N LYS A 165 -7.73 1.53 -1.03
CA LYS A 165 -7.82 0.39 -0.11
C LYS A 165 -6.80 -0.71 -0.42
N SER A 166 -5.89 -0.48 -1.37
CA SER A 166 -4.72 -1.34 -1.55
C SER A 166 -3.74 -1.17 -0.41
N GLY A 167 -3.08 -2.25 -0.01
CA GLY A 167 -2.08 -2.24 1.03
C GLY A 167 -2.12 -3.49 1.90
N LYS A 168 -1.50 -3.41 3.05
CA LYS A 168 -1.36 -4.51 3.99
C LYS A 168 -2.54 -4.52 4.97
N TYR A 169 -3.32 -5.58 4.94
CA TYR A 169 -4.39 -5.85 5.91
C TYR A 169 -3.85 -6.73 7.03
N LYS A 170 -4.31 -6.48 8.24
CA LYS A 170 -3.99 -7.29 9.41
C LYS A 170 -5.24 -7.99 9.90
N VAL A 171 -5.21 -9.31 9.95
CA VAL A 171 -6.27 -10.14 10.51
C VAL A 171 -5.79 -10.69 11.84
N ILE A 172 -6.59 -10.51 12.88
CA ILE A 172 -6.33 -10.98 14.23
C ILE A 172 -7.46 -11.92 14.62
N MET A 173 -7.11 -13.13 15.04
CA MET A 173 -8.04 -14.11 15.59
C MET A 173 -7.67 -14.37 17.05
N LYS A 174 -8.68 -14.39 17.92
CA LYS A 174 -8.49 -14.60 19.37
C LYS A 174 -9.57 -15.49 19.93
N ASN A 175 -9.19 -16.30 20.90
CA ASN A 175 -10.10 -17.01 21.80
C ASN A 175 -9.56 -16.96 23.24
N ALA A 176 -10.15 -17.72 24.17
CA ALA A 176 -9.72 -17.77 25.56
C ALA A 176 -8.28 -18.35 25.71
N GLN A 177 -7.81 -19.17 24.79
CA GLN A 177 -6.54 -19.90 24.85
C GLN A 177 -5.37 -19.18 24.18
N GLY A 178 -5.65 -18.11 23.42
CA GLY A 178 -4.58 -17.34 22.79
C GLY A 178 -5.04 -16.53 21.59
N SER A 179 -4.06 -15.98 20.87
CA SER A 179 -4.29 -15.18 19.67
C SER A 179 -3.27 -15.48 18.59
N CYS A 180 -3.68 -15.24 17.35
CA CYS A 180 -2.75 -15.20 16.20
C CYS A 180 -3.07 -13.99 15.33
N GLU A 181 -2.08 -13.54 14.56
CA GLU A 181 -2.26 -12.47 13.60
C GLU A 181 -1.60 -12.83 12.27
N LYS A 182 -2.17 -12.31 11.19
CA LYS A 182 -1.67 -12.51 9.84
C LYS A 182 -1.77 -11.22 9.04
N PHE A 183 -0.73 -10.92 8.27
CA PHE A 183 -0.72 -9.83 7.30
C PHE A 183 -0.99 -10.36 5.90
N ILE A 184 -1.84 -9.66 5.17
CA ILE A 184 -2.25 -10.02 3.80
C ILE A 184 -2.04 -8.80 2.92
N ASP A 185 -1.25 -8.94 1.85
CA ASP A 185 -1.05 -7.89 0.87
C ASP A 185 -2.21 -7.92 -0.14
N VAL A 186 -2.94 -6.79 -0.23
CA VAL A 186 -4.09 -6.64 -1.12
C VAL A 186 -3.80 -5.55 -2.13
N ASN A 187 -3.92 -5.87 -3.42
CA ASN A 187 -3.81 -4.92 -4.53
C ASN A 187 -5.15 -4.76 -5.23
N ILE A 188 -5.81 -3.62 -5.02
CA ILE A 188 -7.04 -3.25 -5.73
C ILE A 188 -6.65 -2.52 -7.01
N MET A 189 -6.85 -3.18 -8.15
CA MET A 189 -6.54 -2.61 -9.45
C MET A 189 -7.67 -1.72 -9.94
N ASP A 190 -7.29 -0.61 -10.59
CA ASP A 190 -8.19 0.33 -11.26
C ASP A 190 -7.56 0.80 -12.58
N LYS A 191 -8.29 1.59 -13.37
CA LYS A 191 -7.70 2.31 -14.49
C LYS A 191 -6.65 3.31 -14.00
N PRO A 192 -5.65 3.68 -14.85
CA PRO A 192 -4.62 4.62 -14.45
C PRO A 192 -5.20 6.02 -14.17
N THR A 193 -4.46 6.84 -13.42
CA THR A 193 -4.70 8.29 -13.42
C THR A 193 -4.31 8.87 -14.78
N PRO A 194 -4.82 10.08 -15.15
CA PRO A 194 -4.41 10.75 -16.38
C PRO A 194 -2.90 10.97 -16.45
N PRO A 195 -2.29 10.99 -17.64
CA PRO A 195 -0.94 11.50 -17.81
C PRO A 195 -0.80 12.88 -17.17
N GLN A 196 0.37 13.21 -16.61
CA GLN A 196 0.54 14.46 -15.87
C GLN A 196 0.62 15.66 -16.81
N THR A 197 1.21 15.48 -17.99
CA THR A 197 1.35 16.51 -19.02
C THR A 197 0.97 15.97 -20.39
N CYS A 198 0.60 16.87 -21.29
CA CYS A 198 0.49 16.65 -22.74
C CYS A 198 1.06 17.88 -23.43
N ARG A 199 2.07 17.73 -24.27
CA ARG A 199 2.76 18.81 -24.99
C ARG A 199 3.01 18.42 -26.42
N VAL A 200 3.01 19.41 -27.31
CA VAL A 200 3.29 19.26 -28.73
C VAL A 200 4.61 19.94 -29.06
N THR A 201 5.42 19.28 -29.89
CA THR A 201 6.68 19.81 -30.44
C THR A 201 6.81 19.42 -31.93
N ASP A 202 7.82 19.95 -32.59
CA ASP A 202 8.22 19.59 -33.96
C ASP A 202 7.02 19.57 -34.91
N VAL A 203 6.30 20.72 -34.97
CA VAL A 203 5.12 20.90 -35.83
C VAL A 203 5.54 21.14 -37.26
N TYR A 204 5.08 20.29 -38.19
CA TYR A 204 5.26 20.38 -39.62
C TYR A 204 3.92 20.51 -40.36
N ALA A 205 3.93 20.40 -41.67
CA ALA A 205 2.73 20.57 -42.49
C ALA A 205 1.65 19.51 -42.20
N ASP A 206 2.05 18.25 -41.99
CA ASP A 206 1.18 17.08 -41.88
C ASP A 206 1.48 16.17 -40.71
N ASN A 207 2.45 16.55 -39.87
CA ASN A 207 2.84 15.75 -38.70
C ASN A 207 3.40 16.58 -37.56
N LEU A 208 3.43 16.02 -36.37
CA LEU A 208 4.02 16.60 -35.16
C LEU A 208 4.41 15.53 -34.16
N ILE A 209 5.05 15.92 -33.06
CA ILE A 209 5.35 15.01 -31.96
C ILE A 209 4.56 15.42 -30.71
N VAL A 210 3.82 14.47 -30.15
CA VAL A 210 3.15 14.63 -28.86
C VAL A 210 3.99 13.98 -27.76
N HIS A 211 4.24 14.72 -26.69
CA HIS A 211 4.96 14.27 -25.49
C HIS A 211 4.03 14.26 -24.28
N TRP A 212 4.29 13.35 -23.35
CA TRP A 212 3.59 13.29 -22.06
C TRP A 212 4.49 12.86 -20.94
N THR A 213 4.08 13.16 -19.72
CA THR A 213 4.65 12.58 -18.50
C THR A 213 3.72 11.45 -18.03
N PRO A 214 4.24 10.27 -17.65
CA PRO A 214 3.42 9.16 -17.17
C PRO A 214 2.46 9.55 -16.05
N PRO A 215 1.38 8.78 -15.86
CA PRO A 215 0.47 8.91 -14.72
C PRO A 215 1.20 8.85 -13.38
N GLN A 216 0.63 9.47 -12.35
CA GLN A 216 1.14 9.36 -10.98
C GLN A 216 0.84 7.98 -10.38
N ASP A 217 -0.31 7.39 -10.72
CA ASP A 217 -0.70 6.02 -10.34
C ASP A 217 -1.05 5.23 -11.62
N ASP A 218 -0.40 4.10 -11.80
CA ASP A 218 -0.66 3.17 -12.92
C ASP A 218 -1.94 2.35 -12.73
N GLY A 219 -2.65 2.54 -11.60
CA GLY A 219 -3.85 1.79 -11.24
C GLY A 219 -3.54 0.41 -10.64
N GLY A 220 -2.32 0.20 -10.11
CA GLY A 220 -1.89 -1.06 -9.50
C GLY A 220 -1.62 -2.19 -10.49
N THR A 221 -1.46 -1.85 -11.78
CA THR A 221 -1.07 -2.77 -12.84
C THR A 221 -0.38 -1.99 -13.95
N PRO A 222 0.68 -2.52 -14.56
CA PRO A 222 1.52 -1.79 -15.52
C PRO A 222 0.73 -1.16 -16.66
N ILE A 223 1.12 0.04 -17.06
CA ILE A 223 0.63 0.70 -18.27
C ILE A 223 1.03 -0.16 -19.48
N LYS A 224 0.05 -0.46 -20.35
CA LYS A 224 0.27 -1.25 -21.56
C LYS A 224 0.64 -0.37 -22.75
N LYS A 225 -0.04 0.77 -22.90
CA LYS A 225 0.14 1.71 -24.01
C LYS A 225 -0.41 3.09 -23.66
N TYR A 226 -0.12 4.04 -24.52
CA TYR A 226 -0.75 5.36 -24.52
C TYR A 226 -1.53 5.55 -25.83
N VAL A 227 -2.65 6.26 -25.75
CA VAL A 227 -3.48 6.66 -26.88
C VAL A 227 -3.47 8.17 -26.98
N VAL A 228 -3.14 8.70 -28.15
CA VAL A 228 -3.25 10.11 -28.46
C VAL A 228 -4.49 10.34 -29.31
N GLU A 229 -5.33 11.26 -28.87
CA GLU A 229 -6.52 11.69 -29.58
C GLU A 229 -6.33 13.13 -30.09
N CYS A 230 -6.83 13.42 -31.25
CA CYS A 230 -6.86 14.76 -31.82
C CYS A 230 -8.29 15.24 -32.06
N LEU A 231 -8.46 16.55 -31.97
CA LEU A 231 -9.67 17.26 -32.29
C LEU A 231 -9.34 18.31 -33.36
N ASP A 232 -9.91 18.17 -34.55
CA ASP A 232 -9.82 19.21 -35.60
C ASP A 232 -10.83 20.32 -35.27
N THR A 233 -10.30 21.51 -34.99
CA THR A 233 -11.11 22.67 -34.62
C THR A 233 -11.43 23.61 -35.79
N THR A 234 -10.91 23.31 -37.00
CA THR A 234 -11.05 24.19 -38.19
C THR A 234 -12.48 24.25 -38.69
N GLY A 235 -13.19 23.13 -38.68
CA GLY A 235 -14.56 23.02 -39.24
C GLY A 235 -15.66 23.06 -38.20
N GLY A 236 -15.40 23.47 -36.95
CA GLY A 236 -16.37 23.41 -35.86
C GLY A 236 -16.71 22.01 -35.39
N ASN A 237 -15.91 21.01 -35.75
CA ASN A 237 -16.04 19.64 -35.29
C ASN A 237 -15.70 19.56 -33.79
N SER A 238 -16.52 18.86 -33.01
CA SER A 238 -16.35 18.72 -31.56
C SER A 238 -16.00 17.30 -31.12
N SER A 239 -15.64 16.43 -32.05
CA SER A 239 -15.37 15.00 -31.77
C SER A 239 -13.89 14.71 -31.69
N TRP A 240 -13.46 14.16 -30.56
CA TRP A 240 -12.12 13.62 -30.39
C TRP A 240 -11.98 12.28 -31.10
N THR A 241 -10.93 12.11 -31.89
CA THR A 241 -10.64 10.88 -32.61
C THR A 241 -9.24 10.38 -32.26
N PRO A 242 -9.05 9.06 -32.03
CA PRO A 242 -7.71 8.49 -31.87
C PRO A 242 -6.89 8.72 -33.15
N CYS A 243 -5.69 9.30 -32.99
CA CYS A 243 -4.80 9.60 -34.11
C CYS A 243 -3.45 8.86 -34.01
N ALA A 244 -3.05 8.42 -32.82
CA ALA A 244 -1.84 7.60 -32.65
C ALA A 244 -1.92 6.78 -31.36
N SER A 245 -1.22 5.66 -31.28
CA SER A 245 -1.05 4.86 -30.08
C SER A 245 0.33 4.24 -30.03
N THR A 246 0.89 4.11 -28.81
CA THR A 246 2.15 3.38 -28.60
C THR A 246 1.90 1.89 -28.51
N ASP A 247 2.94 1.09 -28.76
CA ASP A 247 2.89 -0.37 -28.60
C ASP A 247 3.30 -0.84 -27.21
N ASP A 248 3.81 0.08 -26.39
CA ASP A 248 4.30 -0.19 -25.03
C ASP A 248 3.92 0.94 -24.03
N GLY A 249 4.03 0.64 -22.74
CA GLY A 249 3.80 1.58 -21.65
C GLY A 249 5.03 2.40 -21.22
N GLY A 250 6.18 2.19 -21.83
CA GLY A 250 7.43 2.91 -21.53
C GLY A 250 7.61 4.19 -22.33
N SER A 251 6.93 4.31 -23.45
CA SER A 251 7.01 5.46 -24.36
C SER A 251 6.49 6.74 -23.71
N LYS A 252 7.17 7.85 -23.97
CA LYS A 252 6.82 9.20 -23.45
C LYS A 252 6.55 10.21 -24.56
N LYS A 253 6.60 9.77 -25.81
CA LYS A 253 6.32 10.56 -27.01
C LYS A 253 5.89 9.67 -28.16
N ILE A 254 5.18 10.26 -29.12
CA ILE A 254 4.81 9.60 -30.36
C ILE A 254 4.72 10.64 -31.47
N LYS A 255 5.05 10.25 -32.68
CA LYS A 255 4.77 11.03 -33.89
C LYS A 255 3.31 10.81 -34.30
N VAL A 256 2.58 11.89 -34.50
CA VAL A 256 1.25 11.90 -35.10
C VAL A 256 1.39 12.32 -36.53
N GLU A 257 0.88 11.53 -37.46
CA GLU A 257 1.00 11.73 -38.92
C GLU A 257 -0.38 11.87 -39.55
N ASN A 258 -0.43 12.22 -40.86
CA ASN A 258 -1.65 12.36 -41.63
C ASN A 258 -2.58 13.49 -41.12
N LEU A 259 -2.02 14.56 -40.60
CA LEU A 259 -2.75 15.77 -40.24
C LEU A 259 -2.88 16.66 -41.52
N ILE A 260 -3.93 17.46 -41.56
CA ILE A 260 -4.23 18.30 -42.74
C ILE A 260 -3.57 19.65 -42.57
N THR A 261 -2.74 20.01 -43.55
CA THR A 261 -2.07 21.33 -43.63
C THR A 261 -3.15 22.45 -43.62
N GLY A 262 -2.90 23.50 -42.83
CA GLY A 262 -3.83 24.64 -42.71
C GLY A 262 -4.93 24.42 -41.67
N HIS A 263 -5.12 23.21 -41.17
CA HIS A 263 -6.07 22.94 -40.12
C HIS A 263 -5.50 23.21 -38.71
N ARG A 264 -6.36 23.42 -37.75
CA ARG A 264 -6.04 23.62 -36.33
C ARG A 264 -6.44 22.39 -35.53
N TYR A 265 -5.57 21.94 -34.65
CA TYR A 265 -5.80 20.75 -33.85
C TYR A 265 -5.54 20.99 -32.37
N ARG A 266 -6.31 20.32 -31.53
CA ARG A 266 -5.98 20.05 -30.11
C ARG A 266 -5.64 18.60 -29.94
N PHE A 267 -4.79 18.31 -28.94
CA PHE A 267 -4.35 16.96 -28.63
C PHE A 267 -4.59 16.64 -27.16
N ARG A 268 -4.89 15.37 -26.88
CA ARG A 268 -4.96 14.82 -25.54
C ARG A 268 -4.41 13.40 -25.53
N THR A 269 -3.90 12.98 -24.36
CA THR A 269 -3.28 11.66 -24.18
C THR A 269 -3.98 10.91 -23.07
N ARG A 270 -4.20 9.61 -23.29
CA ARG A 270 -4.71 8.65 -22.28
C ARG A 270 -3.66 7.57 -22.04
N ALA A 271 -3.56 7.13 -20.77
CA ALA A 271 -2.81 5.93 -20.40
C ALA A 271 -3.76 4.73 -20.34
N VAL A 272 -3.30 3.58 -20.74
CA VAL A 272 -4.11 2.34 -20.79
C VAL A 272 -3.39 1.22 -20.05
N ASN A 273 -4.04 0.62 -19.07
CA ASN A 273 -3.60 -0.60 -18.41
C ASN A 273 -4.54 -1.76 -18.74
N LYS A 274 -4.44 -2.90 -18.03
CA LYS A 274 -5.32 -4.05 -18.28
C LYS A 274 -6.77 -3.85 -17.82
N ILE A 275 -7.04 -2.84 -16.97
CA ILE A 275 -8.37 -2.54 -16.43
C ILE A 275 -9.12 -1.59 -17.35
N GLY A 276 -8.42 -0.65 -17.99
CA GLY A 276 -9.04 0.29 -18.91
C GLY A 276 -8.19 1.52 -19.18
N GLU A 277 -8.82 2.50 -19.80
CA GLU A 277 -8.23 3.79 -20.16
C GLU A 277 -8.43 4.81 -19.05
N SER A 278 -7.41 5.64 -18.83
CA SER A 278 -7.49 6.80 -17.93
C SER A 278 -8.44 7.87 -18.49
N ASP A 279 -8.81 8.82 -17.67
CA ASP A 279 -9.30 10.09 -18.17
C ASP A 279 -8.20 10.78 -18.99
N PRO A 280 -8.55 11.63 -19.97
CA PRO A 280 -7.56 12.26 -20.84
C PRO A 280 -6.81 13.38 -20.13
N LYS A 281 -5.57 13.61 -20.56
CA LYS A 281 -4.81 14.83 -20.29
C LYS A 281 -4.74 15.64 -21.56
N GLU A 282 -5.40 16.78 -21.60
CA GLU A 282 -5.33 17.69 -22.74
C GLU A 282 -4.06 18.54 -22.68
N MET A 283 -3.59 18.97 -23.87
CA MET A 283 -2.56 19.96 -24.00
C MET A 283 -3.03 21.31 -23.42
N SER A 284 -2.08 22.06 -22.88
CA SER A 284 -2.31 23.46 -22.48
C SER A 284 -1.98 24.42 -23.63
N GLY A 285 -2.61 25.57 -23.63
CA GLY A 285 -2.38 26.61 -24.64
C GLY A 285 -3.34 26.54 -25.82
N ASP A 286 -3.00 27.27 -26.89
CA ASP A 286 -3.83 27.44 -28.08
C ASP A 286 -3.82 26.22 -28.98
N ASP A 287 -4.79 26.18 -29.90
CA ASP A 287 -4.86 25.16 -30.96
C ASP A 287 -3.63 25.24 -31.87
N ILE A 288 -3.08 24.08 -32.21
CA ILE A 288 -1.91 23.97 -33.06
C ILE A 288 -2.31 24.11 -34.53
N LEU A 289 -1.80 25.13 -35.21
CA LEU A 289 -1.97 25.28 -36.65
C LEU A 289 -0.93 24.42 -37.36
N MET A 290 -1.42 23.50 -38.20
CA MET A 290 -0.55 22.68 -39.06
C MET A 290 -0.06 23.54 -40.26
N LYS A 291 1.22 23.89 -40.27
CA LYS A 291 1.84 24.65 -41.35
C LYS A 291 3.25 24.18 -41.57
N ASP A 292 3.71 24.28 -42.81
CA ASP A 292 5.11 24.09 -43.10
C ASP A 292 5.91 25.24 -42.47
N PRO A 293 6.82 24.98 -41.52
CA PRO A 293 7.64 26.03 -40.92
C PRO A 293 8.50 26.77 -42.01
N TRP A 294 8.59 26.20 -43.20
CA TRP A 294 9.32 26.74 -44.32
C TRP A 294 8.42 27.32 -45.44
N GLY A 295 7.07 27.23 -45.28
CA GLY A 295 6.09 27.50 -46.35
C GLY A 295 5.70 28.95 -46.59
N GLU A 296 6.28 29.96 -45.95
CA GLU A 296 6.03 31.39 -46.23
C GLU A 296 7.08 32.05 -47.12
N TYR A 297 7.57 31.37 -48.15
CA TYR A 297 8.40 31.98 -49.17
C TYR A 297 7.67 32.19 -50.50
N SER A 298 6.49 32.79 -50.44
CA SER A 298 5.85 33.37 -51.62
C SER A 298 5.87 34.90 -51.48
N ASN A 299 7.00 35.50 -51.71
CA ASN A 299 7.19 36.83 -52.26
C ASN A 299 8.66 37.28 -52.02
N GLY A 300 9.57 36.84 -52.87
CA GLY A 300 10.71 37.65 -53.27
C GLY A 300 11.80 38.06 -52.26
N CYS A 301 11.83 37.55 -51.04
CA CYS A 301 12.90 37.80 -50.07
C CYS A 301 13.81 36.60 -49.87
N ILE A 302 15.05 36.69 -50.30
CA ILE A 302 16.13 35.77 -49.97
C ILE A 302 16.50 36.03 -48.50
N VAL A 303 16.04 35.19 -47.58
CA VAL A 303 16.53 35.17 -46.20
C VAL A 303 17.67 34.16 -46.11
N PHE A 304 18.84 34.65 -45.73
CA PHE A 304 20.02 33.81 -45.47
C PHE A 304 19.70 32.87 -44.31
N LEU A 305 19.52 31.57 -44.61
CA LEU A 305 19.47 30.52 -43.60
C LEU A 305 20.84 30.33 -42.95
N PRO A 306 20.96 30.10 -41.66
CA PRO A 306 22.22 29.69 -41.04
C PRO A 306 22.74 28.43 -41.75
N ILE A 307 24.00 28.46 -42.19
CA ILE A 307 24.70 27.42 -42.96
C ILE A 307 24.61 26.02 -42.38
N TYR A 308 24.28 25.93 -41.12
CA TYR A 308 24.16 24.64 -40.38
C TYR A 308 23.01 23.74 -40.86
N PHE A 309 21.92 24.30 -41.39
CA PHE A 309 20.78 23.51 -41.89
C PHE A 309 20.89 23.06 -43.33
N LEU A 310 21.65 23.77 -44.15
CA LEU A 310 21.92 23.37 -45.56
C LEU A 310 22.81 22.12 -45.62
N THR A 311 23.75 21.96 -44.69
CA THR A 311 24.68 20.82 -44.68
C THR A 311 23.95 19.50 -44.36
N GLN A 312 22.94 19.50 -43.49
CA GLN A 312 22.19 18.27 -43.19
C GLN A 312 21.29 17.83 -44.36
N LYS A 313 20.65 18.77 -45.07
CA LYS A 313 19.82 18.41 -46.25
C LYS A 313 20.69 17.95 -47.45
N ILE A 314 21.84 18.52 -47.63
CA ILE A 314 22.79 18.12 -48.67
C ILE A 314 23.42 16.76 -48.32
N LEU A 315 23.74 16.50 -47.04
CA LEU A 315 24.25 15.19 -46.58
C LEU A 315 23.22 14.08 -46.79
N ASN A 316 21.95 14.32 -46.44
CA ASN A 316 20.87 13.34 -46.62
C ASN A 316 20.54 13.12 -48.13
N PHE A 317 20.64 14.15 -48.95
CA PHE A 317 20.47 14.00 -50.40
C PHE A 317 21.62 13.20 -51.05
N LEU A 318 22.87 13.45 -50.65
CA LEU A 318 24.04 12.70 -51.14
C LEU A 318 24.12 11.27 -50.62
N GLN A 319 23.56 11.00 -49.43
CA GLN A 319 23.46 9.62 -48.92
C GLN A 319 22.39 8.80 -49.67
N ASN A 320 21.28 9.41 -50.08
CA ASN A 320 20.21 8.71 -50.84
C ASN A 320 20.56 8.54 -52.32
N THR A 321 21.44 9.35 -52.90
CA THR A 321 21.91 9.18 -54.30
C THR A 321 23.00 8.12 -54.43
N ASN A 322 23.75 7.81 -53.37
CA ASN A 322 24.77 6.75 -53.36
C ASN A 322 24.22 5.36 -53.03
N ALA A 323 22.95 5.22 -52.58
CA ALA A 323 22.32 3.93 -52.31
C ALA A 323 21.64 3.31 -53.55
N GLY A 324 21.62 4.01 -54.68
CA GLY A 324 20.96 3.54 -55.91
C GLY A 324 21.90 2.98 -56.99
N ASN A 325 23.22 2.84 -56.72
CA ASN A 325 24.17 2.25 -57.64
C ASN A 325 25.08 1.23 -56.92
N ARG A 326 24.51 0.10 -56.60
CA ARG A 326 25.21 -1.21 -56.49
C ARG A 326 24.21 -2.34 -56.66
#